data_3a5b4547b9451d76b21d2a7563a1807b
#
_entry.id   3a5b4547b9451d76b21d2a7563a1807b
#
_cell.length_a   1.000
_cell.length_b   1.000
_cell.length_c   1.000
_cell.angle_alpha   90.00
_cell.angle_beta   90.00
_cell.angle_gamma   90.00
#
_symmetry.space_group_name_H-M   'P 1'
#
loop_
_entity.id
_entity.type
_entity.pdbx_description
1 polymer ?
#
loop_
_entity_poly.entity_id
_entity_poly.type
_entity_poly.pdbx_seq_one_letter_code
_entity_poly.pdbx_strand_id
1 'polypeptide(L)'
;MKCLQDFSFSELEELVVSLGQPKFRATQLYDFLMRHKAYEEATNLPKGLIESLKQNYFATSLKIIERLVGKDGTEKYLYALNDGNVVEGVFMPHRYGNTLCVSTQVGCRMGCAFCASGLGGLIRNLTAGEILGQVLCVNRLQGGTPKDRAITNVVLMGSGEPLDNYQEVTKFLELLSYEKGINISLRNVSLSTSGIVPKIRELAESNLPVVLTISLHAGSDEKRSQLMPINKAYPIKELIESAKYYFEKTRRRVIFEYALVEGKNSDKKSAEELAHLLKGFPCHVNLINLNYVKEKGLRGIKGNYIKEFIDNLNKMGISATLRHSMGNDIDGACGQLRVKYLAEHDEVSRRGYED
;
A
#
# COMPACT_ATOMS: atom_id res chain seq x y z
N MET A 1 -4.24 23.13 6.81
CA MET A 1 -3.40 23.55 5.65
C MET A 1 -3.29 22.38 4.67
N LYS A 2 -3.20 22.66 3.35
CA LYS A 2 -2.96 21.64 2.31
C LYS A 2 -1.47 21.32 2.23
N CYS A 3 -1.11 20.13 1.74
CA CYS A 3 0.27 19.76 1.47
C CYS A 3 0.61 20.01 0.00
N LEU A 4 1.78 20.61 -0.27
CA LEU A 4 2.24 20.86 -1.65
C LEU A 4 2.56 19.58 -2.41
N GLN A 5 2.82 18.46 -1.73
CA GLN A 5 3.02 17.16 -2.38
C GLN A 5 1.73 16.57 -2.99
N ASP A 6 0.55 17.14 -2.67
CA ASP A 6 -0.71 16.79 -3.33
C ASP A 6 -0.89 17.41 -4.72
N PHE A 7 -0.07 18.42 -5.05
CA PHE A 7 -0.21 19.19 -6.27
C PHE A 7 0.52 18.51 -7.44
N SER A 8 -0.14 18.42 -8.58
CA SER A 8 0.52 18.14 -9.85
C SER A 8 1.47 19.27 -10.26
N PHE A 9 2.34 19.01 -11.21
CA PHE A 9 3.23 20.04 -11.72
C PHE A 9 2.48 21.25 -12.29
N SER A 10 1.37 21.05 -13.00
CA SER A 10 0.52 22.12 -13.54
C SER A 10 -0.16 22.93 -12.44
N GLU A 11 -0.70 22.27 -11.40
CA GLU A 11 -1.28 22.96 -10.25
C GLU A 11 -0.22 23.82 -9.51
N LEU A 12 1.04 23.36 -9.43
CA LEU A 12 2.14 24.18 -8.87
C LEU A 12 2.53 25.35 -9.77
N GLU A 13 2.47 25.20 -11.10
CA GLU A 13 2.67 26.32 -12.03
C GLU A 13 1.63 27.42 -11.81
N GLU A 14 0.36 27.05 -11.71
CA GLU A 14 -0.74 27.99 -11.43
C GLU A 14 -0.56 28.67 -10.06
N LEU A 15 -0.21 27.90 -9.02
CA LEU A 15 0.03 28.44 -7.69
C LEU A 15 1.18 29.45 -7.70
N VAL A 16 2.32 29.11 -8.30
CA VAL A 16 3.48 29.99 -8.33
C VAL A 16 3.16 31.30 -9.06
N VAL A 17 2.45 31.25 -10.19
CA VAL A 17 2.01 32.42 -10.93
C VAL A 17 1.03 33.26 -10.10
N SER A 18 0.07 32.65 -9.39
CA SER A 18 -0.87 33.36 -8.52
C SER A 18 -0.19 34.11 -7.36
N LEU A 19 1.00 33.64 -6.95
CA LEU A 19 1.85 34.30 -5.95
C LEU A 19 2.79 35.37 -6.57
N GLY A 20 2.56 35.77 -7.81
CA GLY A 20 3.35 36.81 -8.51
C GLY A 20 4.75 36.36 -8.88
N GLN A 21 5.03 35.07 -8.94
CA GLN A 21 6.35 34.54 -9.28
C GLN A 21 6.41 34.07 -10.74
N PRO A 22 7.58 34.12 -11.38
CA PRO A 22 7.77 33.59 -12.72
C PRO A 22 7.51 32.08 -12.79
N LYS A 23 6.89 31.61 -13.86
CA LYS A 23 6.48 30.21 -14.07
C LYS A 23 7.59 29.18 -13.85
N PHE A 24 8.84 29.50 -14.21
CA PHE A 24 9.99 28.58 -14.01
C PHE A 24 10.25 28.22 -12.54
N ARG A 25 9.76 29.04 -11.58
CA ARG A 25 9.86 28.73 -10.14
C ARG A 25 9.12 27.47 -9.75
N ALA A 26 8.09 27.09 -10.51
CA ALA A 26 7.39 25.82 -10.30
C ALA A 26 8.32 24.61 -10.48
N THR A 27 9.25 24.65 -11.44
CA THR A 27 10.24 23.58 -11.62
C THR A 27 11.16 23.45 -10.41
N GLN A 28 11.60 24.58 -9.85
CA GLN A 28 12.45 24.59 -8.66
C GLN A 28 11.68 24.09 -7.42
N LEU A 29 10.43 24.55 -7.25
CA LEU A 29 9.56 24.11 -6.16
C LEU A 29 9.25 22.61 -6.28
N TYR A 30 8.96 22.12 -7.49
CA TYR A 30 8.67 20.72 -7.72
C TYR A 30 9.88 19.82 -7.40
N ASP A 31 11.09 20.16 -7.89
CA ASP A 31 12.32 19.42 -7.53
C ASP A 31 12.56 19.39 -6.01
N PHE A 32 12.33 20.53 -5.36
CA PHE A 32 12.43 20.65 -3.90
C PHE A 32 11.46 19.69 -3.18
N LEU A 33 10.19 19.65 -3.60
CA LEU A 33 9.16 18.79 -3.02
C LEU A 33 9.43 17.30 -3.26
N MET A 34 9.92 16.95 -4.46
CA MET A 34 10.27 15.58 -4.82
C MET A 34 11.49 15.05 -4.06
N ARG A 35 12.30 15.92 -3.46
CA ARG A 35 13.39 15.56 -2.54
C ARG A 35 12.93 15.41 -1.09
N HIS A 36 11.64 15.56 -0.81
CA HIS A 36 11.08 15.50 0.54
C HIS A 36 11.84 16.38 1.55
N LYS A 37 12.05 17.63 1.20
CA LYS A 37 12.77 18.62 2.01
C LYS A 37 11.81 19.50 2.79
N ALA A 38 12.19 19.85 4.03
CA ALA A 38 11.51 20.90 4.79
C ALA A 38 11.87 22.28 4.25
N TYR A 39 11.03 23.29 4.49
CA TYR A 39 11.26 24.66 3.99
C TYR A 39 12.62 25.25 4.42
N GLU A 40 13.10 24.85 5.59
CA GLU A 40 14.39 25.28 6.15
C GLU A 40 15.58 24.81 5.28
N GLU A 41 15.38 23.79 4.46
CA GLU A 41 16.39 23.23 3.55
C GLU A 41 16.30 23.81 2.12
N ALA A 42 15.41 24.79 1.90
CA ALA A 42 15.22 25.39 0.59
C ALA A 42 16.33 26.42 0.31
N THR A 43 17.29 26.06 -0.54
CA THR A 43 18.44 26.91 -0.91
C THR A 43 18.28 27.60 -2.26
N ASN A 44 17.38 27.10 -3.12
CA ASN A 44 17.21 27.56 -4.50
C ASN A 44 15.87 28.27 -4.76
N LEU A 45 15.09 28.53 -3.70
CA LEU A 45 13.82 29.26 -3.77
C LEU A 45 13.96 30.64 -3.11
N PRO A 46 13.31 31.70 -3.65
CA PRO A 46 13.31 33.02 -3.03
C PRO A 46 12.69 32.99 -1.64
N LYS A 47 13.28 33.71 -0.69
CA LYS A 47 12.77 33.78 0.70
C LYS A 47 11.30 34.21 0.77
N GLY A 48 10.92 35.27 0.02
CA GLY A 48 9.54 35.75 0.00
C GLY A 48 8.54 34.68 -0.52
N LEU A 49 8.94 33.85 -1.49
CA LEU A 49 8.09 32.73 -1.93
C LEU A 49 7.94 31.68 -0.83
N ILE A 50 9.04 31.31 -0.16
CA ILE A 50 9.01 30.35 0.96
C ILE A 50 8.08 30.85 2.07
N GLU A 51 8.17 32.14 2.46
CA GLU A 51 7.33 32.75 3.48
C GLU A 51 5.85 32.71 3.09
N SER A 52 5.52 33.05 1.83
CA SER A 52 4.14 32.98 1.32
C SER A 52 3.60 31.56 1.32
N LEU A 53 4.42 30.56 0.95
CA LEU A 53 4.02 29.15 0.96
C LEU A 53 3.81 28.62 2.38
N LYS A 54 4.72 28.94 3.32
CA LYS A 54 4.62 28.49 4.73
C LYS A 54 3.33 28.91 5.43
N GLN A 55 2.75 30.04 5.04
CA GLN A 55 1.51 30.55 5.65
C GLN A 55 0.29 29.64 5.34
N ASN A 56 0.29 28.95 4.19
CA ASN A 56 -0.91 28.27 3.71
C ASN A 56 -0.71 26.78 3.42
N TYR A 57 0.55 26.32 3.31
CA TYR A 57 0.88 24.97 2.84
C TYR A 57 1.98 24.31 3.67
N PHE A 58 1.86 23.00 3.86
CA PHE A 58 2.97 22.15 4.29
C PHE A 58 3.85 21.79 3.08
N ALA A 59 5.17 21.79 3.25
CA ALA A 59 6.09 21.31 2.21
C ALA A 59 6.07 19.78 2.09
N THR A 60 6.02 19.10 3.25
CA THR A 60 6.02 17.62 3.35
C THR A 60 4.74 17.14 4.02
N SER A 61 4.23 15.99 3.59
CA SER A 61 2.97 15.42 4.05
C SER A 61 3.10 14.63 5.36
N LEU A 62 4.31 14.18 5.68
CA LEU A 62 4.57 13.29 6.81
C LEU A 62 6.05 13.35 7.25
N LYS A 63 6.31 12.76 8.42
CA LYS A 63 7.68 12.51 8.94
C LYS A 63 7.77 11.11 9.55
N ILE A 64 8.93 10.48 9.48
CA ILE A 64 9.21 9.22 10.20
C ILE A 64 9.37 9.53 11.69
N ILE A 65 8.62 8.83 12.54
CA ILE A 65 8.69 8.93 14.00
C ILE A 65 9.29 7.68 14.66
N GLU A 66 9.26 6.54 13.94
CA GLU A 66 9.87 5.30 14.37
C GLU A 66 10.41 4.52 13.18
N ARG A 67 11.56 3.85 13.35
CA ARG A 67 12.21 2.99 12.37
C ARG A 67 12.72 1.72 13.06
N LEU A 68 12.23 0.57 12.62
CA LEU A 68 12.72 -0.74 13.04
C LEU A 68 13.48 -1.37 11.86
N VAL A 69 14.63 -1.98 12.17
CA VAL A 69 15.50 -2.61 11.14
C VAL A 69 15.63 -4.09 11.47
N GLY A 70 15.19 -4.94 10.54
CA GLY A 70 15.30 -6.38 10.61
C GLY A 70 16.67 -6.88 10.19
N LYS A 71 17.00 -8.10 10.61
CA LYS A 71 18.28 -8.77 10.28
C LYS A 71 18.46 -9.04 8.79
N ASP A 72 17.37 -9.12 8.04
CA ASP A 72 17.35 -9.32 6.59
C ASP A 72 17.42 -8.00 5.79
N GLY A 73 17.61 -6.87 6.49
CA GLY A 73 17.64 -5.54 5.90
C GLY A 73 16.26 -4.92 5.65
N THR A 74 15.18 -5.61 5.98
CA THR A 74 13.83 -5.03 5.97
C THR A 74 13.73 -3.92 6.99
N GLU A 75 13.11 -2.81 6.60
CA GLU A 75 12.88 -1.71 7.52
C GLU A 75 11.39 -1.40 7.61
N LYS A 76 10.89 -1.26 8.83
CA LYS A 76 9.53 -0.86 9.11
C LYS A 76 9.50 0.55 9.67
N TYR A 77 8.61 1.37 9.13
CA TYR A 77 8.47 2.77 9.47
C TYR A 77 7.10 3.07 10.05
N LEU A 78 7.07 3.92 11.05
CA LEU A 78 5.87 4.62 11.50
C LEU A 78 5.97 6.08 11.08
N TYR A 79 4.97 6.56 10.36
CA TYR A 79 4.89 7.93 9.88
C TYR A 79 3.85 8.70 10.66
N ALA A 80 4.20 9.91 11.13
CA ALA A 80 3.24 10.89 11.63
C ALA A 80 2.81 11.80 10.47
N LEU A 81 1.51 11.90 10.25
CA LEU A 81 0.86 12.80 9.33
C LEU A 81 0.69 14.19 9.95
N ASN A 82 0.45 15.22 9.13
CA ASN A 82 0.33 16.60 9.60
C ASN A 82 -0.89 16.86 10.51
N ASP A 83 -1.85 15.95 10.56
CA ASP A 83 -3.02 15.99 11.45
C ASP A 83 -2.88 15.18 12.73
N GLY A 84 -1.68 14.61 12.97
CA GLY A 84 -1.38 13.78 14.14
C GLY A 84 -1.73 12.29 13.99
N ASN A 85 -2.42 11.90 12.93
CA ASN A 85 -2.62 10.48 12.64
C ASN A 85 -1.31 9.79 12.30
N VAL A 86 -1.27 8.46 12.49
CA VAL A 86 -0.09 7.64 12.17
C VAL A 86 -0.43 6.51 11.20
N VAL A 87 0.49 6.25 10.28
CA VAL A 87 0.43 5.11 9.35
C VAL A 87 1.79 4.43 9.27
N GLU A 88 1.83 3.24 8.71
CA GLU A 88 3.07 2.47 8.61
C GLU A 88 3.43 2.12 7.17
N GLY A 89 4.71 1.85 6.94
CA GLY A 89 5.22 1.33 5.69
C GLY A 89 6.39 0.38 5.92
N VAL A 90 6.72 -0.41 4.89
CA VAL A 90 7.80 -1.40 4.97
C VAL A 90 8.68 -1.31 3.74
N PHE A 91 9.96 -1.06 3.95
CA PHE A 91 10.99 -1.15 2.94
C PHE A 91 11.57 -2.56 2.91
N MET A 92 11.64 -3.15 1.74
CA MET A 92 12.13 -4.49 1.50
C MET A 92 13.21 -4.47 0.43
N PRO A 93 14.50 -4.67 0.80
CA PRO A 93 15.58 -4.76 -0.16
C PRO A 93 15.52 -6.10 -0.91
N HIS A 94 15.61 -6.06 -2.23
CA HIS A 94 15.69 -7.25 -3.08
C HIS A 94 16.81 -7.10 -4.11
N ARG A 95 17.35 -8.21 -4.58
CA ARG A 95 18.40 -8.22 -5.62
C ARG A 95 17.95 -7.60 -6.95
N TYR A 96 16.64 -7.61 -7.21
CA TYR A 96 16.03 -7.09 -8.45
C TYR A 96 15.45 -5.67 -8.28
N GLY A 97 15.72 -5.02 -7.15
CA GLY A 97 15.25 -3.66 -6.83
C GLY A 97 14.52 -3.57 -5.50
N ASN A 98 14.56 -2.40 -4.89
CA ASN A 98 13.99 -2.16 -3.58
C ASN A 98 12.49 -1.89 -3.68
N THR A 99 11.71 -2.56 -2.83
CA THR A 99 10.25 -2.42 -2.78
C THR A 99 9.83 -1.66 -1.53
N LEU A 100 8.95 -0.69 -1.70
CA LEU A 100 8.28 -0.03 -0.57
C LEU A 100 6.80 -0.40 -0.53
N CYS A 101 6.36 -0.93 0.60
CA CYS A 101 4.95 -1.11 0.94
C CYS A 101 4.42 0.18 1.56
N VAL A 102 3.34 0.73 0.98
CA VAL A 102 2.73 1.99 1.42
C VAL A 102 1.30 1.79 1.90
N SER A 103 0.90 2.60 2.87
CA SER A 103 -0.49 2.71 3.34
C SER A 103 -1.29 3.68 2.46
N THR A 104 -2.59 3.44 2.32
CA THR A 104 -3.52 4.26 1.53
C THR A 104 -4.64 4.87 2.37
N GLN A 105 -4.81 4.41 3.61
CA GLN A 105 -5.81 4.91 4.55
C GLN A 105 -5.25 4.90 5.98
N VAL A 106 -5.81 5.74 6.84
CA VAL A 106 -5.65 5.63 8.29
C VAL A 106 -6.70 4.65 8.79
N GLY A 107 -6.27 3.40 9.06
CA GLY A 107 -7.18 2.29 9.35
C GLY A 107 -7.80 1.68 8.07
N CYS A 108 -8.83 0.83 8.23
CA CYS A 108 -9.51 0.17 7.11
C CYS A 108 -10.88 -0.32 7.54
N ARG A 109 -11.91 -0.15 6.70
CA ARG A 109 -13.28 -0.60 7.00
C ARG A 109 -13.65 -1.96 6.43
N MET A 110 -12.74 -2.65 5.73
CA MET A 110 -13.07 -3.94 5.08
C MET A 110 -13.35 -5.08 6.06
N GLY A 111 -12.85 -5.01 7.29
CA GLY A 111 -13.20 -5.93 8.37
C GLY A 111 -12.65 -7.35 8.19
N CYS A 112 -11.59 -7.55 7.40
CA CYS A 112 -10.99 -8.88 7.19
C CYS A 112 -10.61 -9.52 8.52
N ALA A 113 -10.98 -10.80 8.71
CA ALA A 113 -10.85 -11.52 9.98
C ALA A 113 -9.39 -11.68 10.46
N PHE A 114 -8.43 -11.64 9.55
CA PHE A 114 -7.01 -11.85 9.81
C PHE A 114 -6.16 -10.56 9.83
N CYS A 115 -6.75 -9.39 9.53
CA CYS A 115 -6.00 -8.17 9.28
C CYS A 115 -6.01 -7.23 10.50
N ALA A 116 -4.83 -6.79 10.96
CA ALA A 116 -4.69 -5.84 12.05
C ALA A 116 -5.11 -4.41 11.67
N SER A 117 -4.97 -4.02 10.39
CA SER A 117 -5.33 -2.67 9.91
C SER A 117 -6.81 -2.31 10.09
N GLY A 118 -7.68 -3.32 10.23
CA GLY A 118 -9.12 -3.14 10.45
C GLY A 118 -9.57 -3.05 11.92
N LEU A 119 -8.65 -3.19 12.90
CA LEU A 119 -9.02 -3.24 14.33
C LEU A 119 -9.68 -1.96 14.82
N GLY A 120 -9.21 -0.78 14.39
CA GLY A 120 -9.77 0.52 14.73
C GLY A 120 -10.75 1.11 13.68
N GLY A 121 -11.19 0.31 12.70
CA GLY A 121 -12.01 0.81 11.59
C GLY A 121 -11.26 1.78 10.69
N LEU A 122 -12.00 2.52 9.87
CA LEU A 122 -11.49 3.57 8.99
C LEU A 122 -11.63 4.93 9.68
N ILE A 123 -10.53 5.65 9.82
CA ILE A 123 -10.54 7.05 10.30
C ILE A 123 -10.71 7.98 9.10
N ARG A 124 -9.81 7.89 8.11
CA ARG A 124 -9.88 8.66 6.85
C ARG A 124 -9.03 8.07 5.73
N ASN A 125 -9.30 8.52 4.54
CA ASN A 125 -8.42 8.30 3.40
C ASN A 125 -7.12 9.11 3.53
N LEU A 126 -6.01 8.59 2.98
CA LEU A 126 -4.81 9.39 2.75
C LEU A 126 -4.98 10.20 1.46
N THR A 127 -4.41 11.39 1.42
CA THR A 127 -4.29 12.18 0.20
C THR A 127 -3.23 11.58 -0.73
N ALA A 128 -3.25 11.94 -2.00
CA ALA A 128 -2.24 11.51 -2.96
C ALA A 128 -0.82 11.88 -2.51
N GLY A 129 -0.65 13.09 -1.96
CA GLY A 129 0.61 13.57 -1.42
C GLY A 129 1.05 12.84 -0.14
N GLU A 130 0.12 12.36 0.69
CA GLU A 130 0.46 11.53 1.86
C GLU A 130 0.93 10.13 1.44
N ILE A 131 0.35 9.55 0.38
CA ILE A 131 0.81 8.28 -0.17
C ILE A 131 2.18 8.47 -0.84
N LEU A 132 2.35 9.50 -1.67
CA LEU A 132 3.61 9.86 -2.32
C LEU A 132 4.71 10.19 -1.31
N GLY A 133 4.37 10.90 -0.24
CA GLY A 133 5.29 11.30 0.82
C GLY A 133 5.99 10.10 1.48
N GLN A 134 5.30 8.95 1.65
CA GLN A 134 5.93 7.72 2.13
C GLN A 134 7.07 7.28 1.21
N VAL A 135 6.83 7.33 -0.12
CA VAL A 135 7.85 6.97 -1.12
C VAL A 135 9.01 7.96 -1.10
N LEU A 136 8.73 9.25 -1.14
CA LEU A 136 9.76 10.30 -1.18
C LEU A 136 10.61 10.32 0.09
N CYS A 137 9.99 10.16 1.25
CA CYS A 137 10.65 10.15 2.54
C CYS A 137 11.65 8.98 2.64
N VAL A 138 11.20 7.76 2.32
CA VAL A 138 12.08 6.57 2.36
C VAL A 138 13.11 6.60 1.25
N ASN A 139 12.76 7.05 0.04
CA ASN A 139 13.72 7.21 -1.04
C ASN A 139 14.89 8.12 -0.60
N ARG A 140 14.59 9.26 0.04
CA ARG A 140 15.60 10.17 0.60
C ARG A 140 16.41 9.51 1.71
N LEU A 141 15.76 8.81 2.65
CA LEU A 141 16.42 8.13 3.78
C LEU A 141 17.42 7.07 3.29
N GLN A 142 17.09 6.36 2.22
CA GLN A 142 17.95 5.36 1.57
C GLN A 142 18.98 5.96 0.60
N GLY A 143 19.20 7.30 0.67
CA GLY A 143 20.20 8.00 -0.14
C GLY A 143 19.78 8.29 -1.59
N GLY A 144 18.53 7.98 -1.95
CA GLY A 144 18.01 8.19 -3.30
C GLY A 144 17.67 9.67 -3.60
N THR A 145 17.62 9.98 -4.87
CA THR A 145 17.16 11.27 -5.42
C THR A 145 16.06 11.00 -6.46
N PRO A 146 15.35 12.03 -6.96
CA PRO A 146 14.39 11.81 -8.06
C PRO A 146 15.03 11.23 -9.33
N LYS A 147 16.32 11.51 -9.58
CA LYS A 147 17.06 11.03 -10.77
C LYS A 147 17.74 9.68 -10.54
N ASP A 148 18.15 9.40 -9.30
CA ASP A 148 18.81 8.16 -8.89
C ASP A 148 18.04 7.58 -7.70
N ARG A 149 17.04 6.76 -8.00
CA ARG A 149 16.06 6.28 -7.03
C ARG A 149 16.60 5.11 -6.22
N ALA A 150 16.49 5.18 -4.90
CA ALA A 150 16.66 4.03 -4.02
C ALA A 150 15.43 3.10 -4.07
N ILE A 151 14.21 3.66 -4.27
CA ILE A 151 12.97 2.89 -4.40
C ILE A 151 12.66 2.64 -5.86
N THR A 152 12.51 1.39 -6.25
CA THR A 152 12.22 0.98 -7.64
C THR A 152 10.83 0.37 -7.82
N ASN A 153 10.25 -0.21 -6.76
CA ASN A 153 8.95 -0.85 -6.78
C ASN A 153 8.08 -0.34 -5.61
N VAL A 154 6.79 -0.22 -5.85
CA VAL A 154 5.83 0.19 -4.82
C VAL A 154 4.68 -0.82 -4.76
N VAL A 155 4.30 -1.23 -3.54
CA VAL A 155 3.14 -2.09 -3.33
C VAL A 155 2.14 -1.41 -2.40
N LEU A 156 0.90 -1.25 -2.85
CA LEU A 156 -0.19 -0.68 -2.05
C LEU A 156 -0.83 -1.83 -1.24
N MET A 157 -0.09 -2.28 -0.22
CA MET A 157 -0.43 -3.44 0.63
C MET A 157 -0.27 -3.11 2.12
N GLY A 158 -0.13 -1.83 2.47
CA GLY A 158 -0.12 -1.33 3.84
C GLY A 158 -1.52 -1.19 4.42
N SER A 159 -1.71 -0.26 5.36
CA SER A 159 -3.02 0.00 5.93
C SER A 159 -3.96 0.62 4.89
N GLY A 160 -5.18 0.07 4.80
CA GLY A 160 -6.24 0.58 3.93
C GLY A 160 -6.61 -0.35 2.77
N GLU A 161 -7.70 0.00 2.10
CA GLU A 161 -8.14 -0.58 0.84
C GLU A 161 -7.94 0.46 -0.27
N PRO A 162 -6.99 0.24 -1.20
CA PRO A 162 -6.67 1.24 -2.23
C PRO A 162 -7.87 1.63 -3.10
N LEU A 163 -8.73 0.68 -3.45
CA LEU A 163 -9.89 0.96 -4.29
C LEU A 163 -11.06 1.63 -3.53
N ASP A 164 -11.03 1.65 -2.21
CA ASP A 164 -11.92 2.45 -1.38
C ASP A 164 -11.48 3.92 -1.31
N ASN A 165 -10.20 4.18 -1.60
CA ASN A 165 -9.59 5.50 -1.76
C ASN A 165 -9.23 5.80 -3.22
N TYR A 166 -10.08 5.44 -4.16
CA TYR A 166 -9.78 5.36 -5.58
C TYR A 166 -9.24 6.66 -6.17
N GLN A 167 -9.87 7.80 -5.88
CA GLN A 167 -9.49 9.09 -6.46
C GLN A 167 -8.08 9.53 -6.04
N GLU A 168 -7.76 9.43 -4.76
CA GLU A 168 -6.44 9.81 -4.26
C GLU A 168 -5.36 8.80 -4.68
N VAL A 169 -5.70 7.52 -4.76
CA VAL A 169 -4.78 6.49 -5.25
C VAL A 169 -4.48 6.68 -6.74
N THR A 170 -5.46 7.00 -7.58
CA THR A 170 -5.20 7.29 -9.01
C THR A 170 -4.37 8.55 -9.19
N LYS A 171 -4.67 9.62 -8.45
CA LYS A 171 -3.83 10.83 -8.43
C LYS A 171 -2.40 10.54 -7.95
N PHE A 172 -2.24 9.72 -6.92
CA PHE A 172 -0.91 9.26 -6.47
C PHE A 172 -0.16 8.53 -7.57
N LEU A 173 -0.80 7.63 -8.32
CA LEU A 173 -0.16 6.90 -9.43
C LEU A 173 0.31 7.85 -10.54
N GLU A 174 -0.47 8.88 -10.85
CA GLU A 174 -0.08 9.92 -11.80
C GLU A 174 1.14 10.71 -11.30
N LEU A 175 1.13 11.17 -10.05
CA LEU A 175 2.24 11.90 -9.42
C LEU A 175 3.51 11.04 -9.35
N LEU A 176 3.37 9.75 -8.99
CA LEU A 176 4.47 8.80 -8.86
C LEU A 176 5.18 8.54 -10.18
N SER A 177 4.44 8.46 -11.28
CA SER A 177 4.95 8.14 -12.62
C SER A 177 5.30 9.37 -13.46
N TYR A 178 5.03 10.58 -12.95
CA TYR A 178 5.30 11.80 -13.70
C TYR A 178 6.78 11.97 -14.01
N GLU A 179 7.11 12.25 -15.28
CA GLU A 179 8.48 12.24 -15.81
C GLU A 179 9.45 13.20 -15.12
N LYS A 180 8.95 14.37 -14.65
CA LYS A 180 9.75 15.38 -13.93
C LYS A 180 9.84 15.11 -12.41
N GLY A 181 9.09 14.13 -11.91
CA GLY A 181 9.07 13.73 -10.51
C GLY A 181 10.02 12.57 -10.19
N ILE A 182 9.59 11.71 -9.26
CA ILE A 182 10.33 10.50 -8.92
C ILE A 182 10.28 9.46 -10.06
N ASN A 183 9.32 9.54 -10.95
CA ASN A 183 9.20 8.78 -12.21
C ASN A 183 9.35 7.26 -12.04
N ILE A 184 8.61 6.67 -11.10
CA ILE A 184 8.53 5.21 -10.97
C ILE A 184 7.50 4.69 -11.97
N SER A 185 7.91 3.78 -12.85
CA SER A 185 7.02 3.14 -13.81
C SER A 185 5.87 2.42 -13.12
N LEU A 186 4.62 2.65 -13.55
CA LEU A 186 3.45 1.97 -13.00
C LEU A 186 3.47 0.44 -13.24
N ARG A 187 4.32 -0.05 -14.11
CA ARG A 187 4.59 -1.51 -14.25
C ARG A 187 5.29 -2.10 -13.02
N ASN A 188 5.94 -1.26 -12.22
CA ASN A 188 6.60 -1.62 -10.98
C ASN A 188 5.72 -1.32 -9.75
N VAL A 189 4.43 -1.02 -9.98
CA VAL A 189 3.46 -0.77 -8.92
C VAL A 189 2.47 -1.92 -8.85
N SER A 190 2.33 -2.51 -7.66
CA SER A 190 1.30 -3.51 -7.38
C SER A 190 0.20 -2.91 -6.52
N LEU A 191 -1.02 -2.87 -7.07
CA LEU A 191 -2.22 -2.41 -6.37
C LEU A 191 -2.97 -3.64 -5.88
N SER A 192 -3.03 -3.80 -4.54
CA SER A 192 -3.77 -4.90 -3.92
C SER A 192 -5.16 -4.43 -3.47
N THR A 193 -6.17 -5.25 -3.71
CA THR A 193 -7.56 -4.95 -3.32
C THR A 193 -8.24 -6.16 -2.70
N SER A 194 -9.12 -5.91 -1.75
CA SER A 194 -10.04 -6.90 -1.19
C SER A 194 -11.14 -7.31 -2.19
N GLY A 195 -11.29 -6.57 -3.31
CA GLY A 195 -12.20 -6.93 -4.38
C GLY A 195 -13.45 -6.05 -4.49
N ILE A 196 -13.30 -4.73 -4.51
CA ILE A 196 -14.38 -3.78 -4.83
C ILE A 196 -14.63 -3.83 -6.34
N VAL A 197 -15.54 -4.72 -6.77
CA VAL A 197 -15.78 -5.07 -8.17
C VAL A 197 -16.02 -3.85 -9.08
N PRO A 198 -16.87 -2.86 -8.75
CA PRO A 198 -17.04 -1.69 -9.61
C PRO A 198 -15.74 -0.93 -9.84
N LYS A 199 -14.89 -0.82 -8.81
CA LYS A 199 -13.62 -0.09 -8.90
C LYS A 199 -12.53 -0.88 -9.63
N ILE A 200 -12.56 -2.22 -9.63
CA ILE A 200 -11.69 -3.04 -10.49
C ILE A 200 -12.03 -2.77 -11.97
N ARG A 201 -13.31 -2.68 -12.31
CA ARG A 201 -13.75 -2.36 -13.68
C ARG A 201 -13.35 -0.94 -14.08
N GLU A 202 -13.53 0.05 -13.21
CA GLU A 202 -13.08 1.44 -13.42
C GLU A 202 -11.57 1.51 -13.63
N LEU A 203 -10.78 0.78 -12.83
CA LEU A 203 -9.33 0.67 -12.99
C LEU A 203 -8.93 0.02 -14.33
N ALA A 204 -9.70 -0.94 -14.84
CA ALA A 204 -9.45 -1.56 -16.14
C ALA A 204 -9.59 -0.56 -17.31
N GLU A 205 -10.44 0.46 -17.17
CA GLU A 205 -10.66 1.51 -18.19
C GLU A 205 -9.71 2.72 -18.01
N SER A 206 -8.99 2.83 -16.90
CA SER A 206 -8.18 4.01 -16.56
C SER A 206 -6.86 4.13 -17.34
N ASN A 207 -6.48 3.13 -18.14
CA ASN A 207 -5.17 3.04 -18.82
C ASN A 207 -3.95 3.10 -17.88
N LEU A 208 -4.12 2.85 -16.57
CA LEU A 208 -3.04 2.79 -15.60
C LEU A 208 -2.42 1.37 -15.58
N PRO A 209 -1.18 1.18 -16.07
CA PRO A 209 -0.60 -0.15 -16.27
C PRO A 209 -0.04 -0.75 -14.97
N VAL A 210 -0.79 -0.72 -13.88
CA VAL A 210 -0.39 -1.33 -12.59
C VAL A 210 -0.50 -2.85 -12.63
N VAL A 211 0.12 -3.53 -11.68
CA VAL A 211 -0.11 -4.96 -11.43
C VAL A 211 -1.30 -5.08 -10.49
N LEU A 212 -2.43 -5.61 -10.97
CA LEU A 212 -3.57 -5.87 -10.11
C LEU A 212 -3.35 -7.13 -9.28
N THR A 213 -3.44 -6.98 -7.96
CA THR A 213 -3.39 -8.07 -7.00
C THR A 213 -4.72 -8.14 -6.25
N ILE A 214 -5.35 -9.30 -6.21
CA ILE A 214 -6.65 -9.49 -5.57
C ILE A 214 -6.51 -10.41 -4.36
N SER A 215 -6.89 -9.91 -3.20
CA SER A 215 -7.03 -10.69 -1.97
C SER A 215 -8.22 -11.64 -2.08
N LEU A 216 -7.98 -12.88 -2.51
CA LEU A 216 -9.02 -13.88 -2.72
C LEU A 216 -9.29 -14.73 -1.48
N HIS A 217 -8.25 -15.34 -0.93
CA HIS A 217 -8.16 -16.08 0.34
C HIS A 217 -9.11 -17.27 0.51
N ALA A 218 -9.98 -17.56 -0.46
CA ALA A 218 -10.82 -18.76 -0.50
C ALA A 218 -11.24 -19.12 -1.93
N GLY A 219 -11.59 -20.39 -2.17
CA GLY A 219 -12.14 -20.88 -3.44
C GLY A 219 -13.67 -20.95 -3.47
N SER A 220 -14.35 -20.68 -2.33
CA SER A 220 -15.80 -20.69 -2.21
C SER A 220 -16.34 -19.48 -1.43
N ASP A 221 -17.56 -19.04 -1.75
CA ASP A 221 -18.20 -17.88 -1.10
C ASP A 221 -18.40 -18.10 0.40
N GLU A 222 -18.68 -19.33 0.82
CA GLU A 222 -18.85 -19.68 2.22
C GLU A 222 -17.57 -19.39 3.02
N LYS A 223 -16.42 -19.91 2.58
CA LYS A 223 -15.13 -19.71 3.24
C LYS A 223 -14.68 -18.25 3.13
N ARG A 224 -14.87 -17.64 1.95
CA ARG A 224 -14.46 -16.24 1.74
C ARG A 224 -15.23 -15.28 2.62
N SER A 225 -16.54 -15.47 2.80
CA SER A 225 -17.38 -14.61 3.65
C SER A 225 -17.01 -14.68 5.14
N GLN A 226 -16.43 -15.79 5.60
CA GLN A 226 -15.90 -15.92 6.97
C GLN A 226 -14.60 -15.13 7.17
N LEU A 227 -13.77 -15.01 6.13
CA LEU A 227 -12.48 -14.34 6.18
C LEU A 227 -12.55 -12.87 5.75
N MET A 228 -13.43 -12.56 4.78
CA MET A 228 -13.53 -11.26 4.12
C MET A 228 -15.00 -10.86 3.96
N PRO A 229 -15.53 -9.99 4.83
CA PRO A 229 -16.93 -9.56 4.78
C PRO A 229 -17.36 -8.91 3.46
N ILE A 230 -16.44 -8.31 2.71
CA ILE A 230 -16.67 -7.72 1.38
C ILE A 230 -17.29 -8.72 0.39
N ASN A 231 -17.08 -10.03 0.60
CA ASN A 231 -17.65 -11.08 -0.23
C ASN A 231 -19.19 -11.08 -0.26
N LYS A 232 -19.83 -10.56 0.80
CA LYS A 232 -21.29 -10.41 0.85
C LYS A 232 -21.80 -9.37 -0.16
N ALA A 233 -20.99 -8.33 -0.42
CA ALA A 233 -21.33 -7.31 -1.42
C ALA A 233 -20.91 -7.74 -2.83
N TYR A 234 -19.79 -8.45 -2.95
CA TYR A 234 -19.21 -8.88 -4.23
C TYR A 234 -18.80 -10.36 -4.15
N PRO A 235 -19.70 -11.30 -4.49
CA PRO A 235 -19.40 -12.73 -4.50
C PRO A 235 -18.25 -13.10 -5.42
N ILE A 236 -17.63 -14.26 -5.17
CA ILE A 236 -16.45 -14.73 -5.92
C ILE A 236 -16.68 -14.73 -7.42
N LYS A 237 -17.87 -15.11 -7.88
CA LYS A 237 -18.20 -15.12 -9.31
C LYS A 237 -17.98 -13.74 -9.95
N GLU A 238 -18.59 -12.70 -9.37
CA GLU A 238 -18.46 -11.33 -9.86
C GLU A 238 -17.01 -10.81 -9.77
N LEU A 239 -16.31 -11.17 -8.69
CA LEU A 239 -14.92 -10.82 -8.50
C LEU A 239 -14.03 -11.41 -9.60
N ILE A 240 -14.18 -12.70 -9.92
CA ILE A 240 -13.41 -13.37 -10.98
C ILE A 240 -13.76 -12.81 -12.36
N GLU A 241 -15.03 -12.51 -12.62
CA GLU A 241 -15.46 -11.85 -13.85
C GLU A 241 -14.81 -10.47 -14.01
N SER A 242 -14.71 -9.69 -12.92
CA SER A 242 -14.03 -8.40 -12.95
C SER A 242 -12.51 -8.53 -13.16
N ALA A 243 -11.89 -9.56 -12.59
CA ALA A 243 -10.48 -9.87 -12.80
C ALA A 243 -10.18 -10.27 -14.27
N LYS A 244 -11.06 -11.07 -14.88
CA LYS A 244 -10.99 -11.42 -16.30
C LYS A 244 -11.14 -10.19 -17.17
N TYR A 245 -12.11 -9.33 -16.87
CA TYR A 245 -12.30 -8.06 -17.56
C TYR A 245 -11.07 -7.17 -17.51
N TYR A 246 -10.44 -7.04 -16.31
CA TYR A 246 -9.18 -6.32 -16.15
C TYR A 246 -8.09 -6.90 -17.06
N PHE A 247 -7.92 -8.24 -17.08
CA PHE A 247 -6.96 -8.90 -17.94
C PHE A 247 -7.25 -8.66 -19.44
N GLU A 248 -8.49 -8.75 -19.87
CA GLU A 248 -8.90 -8.53 -21.26
C GLU A 248 -8.57 -7.10 -21.74
N LYS A 249 -8.84 -6.11 -20.90
CA LYS A 249 -8.58 -4.69 -21.21
C LYS A 249 -7.09 -4.35 -21.18
N THR A 250 -6.39 -4.80 -20.16
CA THR A 250 -5.01 -4.35 -19.92
C THR A 250 -3.94 -5.32 -20.45
N ARG A 251 -4.30 -6.56 -20.76
CA ARG A 251 -3.40 -7.68 -21.07
C ARG A 251 -2.38 -7.95 -19.98
N ARG A 252 -2.66 -7.49 -18.75
CA ARG A 252 -1.77 -7.68 -17.60
C ARG A 252 -2.25 -8.85 -16.76
N ARG A 253 -1.29 -9.71 -16.39
CA ARG A 253 -1.54 -10.85 -15.51
C ARG A 253 -2.07 -10.37 -14.16
N VAL A 254 -3.16 -10.97 -13.70
CA VAL A 254 -3.71 -10.76 -12.36
C VAL A 254 -3.02 -11.68 -11.37
N ILE A 255 -2.73 -11.17 -10.19
CA ILE A 255 -2.18 -11.96 -9.07
C ILE A 255 -3.29 -12.14 -8.04
N PHE A 256 -3.47 -13.38 -7.56
CA PHE A 256 -4.35 -13.67 -6.43
C PHE A 256 -3.54 -13.94 -5.17
N GLU A 257 -3.82 -13.22 -4.11
CA GLU A 257 -3.26 -13.51 -2.80
C GLU A 257 -4.16 -14.47 -2.04
N TYR A 258 -3.52 -15.46 -1.40
CA TYR A 258 -4.21 -16.50 -0.65
C TYR A 258 -3.48 -16.75 0.67
N ALA A 259 -3.99 -16.15 1.76
CA ALA A 259 -3.49 -16.38 3.10
C ALA A 259 -3.95 -17.76 3.59
N LEU A 260 -2.98 -18.61 3.94
CA LEU A 260 -3.23 -19.91 4.51
C LEU A 260 -3.55 -19.78 6.00
N VAL A 261 -4.78 -20.09 6.38
CA VAL A 261 -5.32 -20.00 7.74
C VAL A 261 -5.65 -21.39 8.25
N GLU A 262 -5.05 -21.78 9.38
CA GLU A 262 -5.24 -23.09 9.99
C GLU A 262 -6.73 -23.36 10.29
N GLY A 263 -7.21 -24.54 9.87
CA GLY A 263 -8.60 -24.97 10.09
C GLY A 263 -9.68 -24.19 9.31
N LYS A 264 -9.30 -23.33 8.35
CA LYS A 264 -10.24 -22.52 7.55
C LYS A 264 -10.18 -22.82 6.05
N ASN A 265 -9.00 -22.66 5.45
CA ASN A 265 -8.84 -22.67 3.99
C ASN A 265 -7.53 -23.35 3.52
N SER A 266 -6.92 -24.16 4.38
CA SER A 266 -5.58 -24.73 4.14
C SER A 266 -5.58 -26.24 3.88
N ASP A 267 -6.75 -26.86 3.74
CA ASP A 267 -6.91 -28.27 3.45
C ASP A 267 -6.86 -28.55 1.93
N LYS A 268 -6.77 -29.84 1.58
CA LYS A 268 -6.74 -30.30 0.20
C LYS A 268 -7.97 -29.87 -0.60
N LYS A 269 -9.15 -29.92 0.01
CA LYS A 269 -10.41 -29.47 -0.61
C LYS A 269 -10.35 -27.99 -0.98
N SER A 270 -9.75 -27.14 -0.12
CA SER A 270 -9.55 -25.72 -0.40
C SER A 270 -8.61 -25.48 -1.60
N ALA A 271 -7.56 -26.31 -1.76
CA ALA A 271 -6.69 -26.24 -2.93
C ALA A 271 -7.43 -26.63 -4.21
N GLU A 272 -8.26 -27.68 -4.16
CA GLU A 272 -9.10 -28.12 -5.28
C GLU A 272 -10.14 -27.07 -5.66
N GLU A 273 -10.86 -26.47 -4.70
CA GLU A 273 -11.80 -25.38 -4.93
C GLU A 273 -11.14 -24.20 -5.63
N LEU A 274 -9.95 -23.76 -5.14
CA LEU A 274 -9.18 -22.67 -5.72
C LEU A 274 -8.73 -22.99 -7.15
N ALA A 275 -8.24 -24.21 -7.37
CA ALA A 275 -7.78 -24.64 -8.71
C ALA A 275 -8.93 -24.69 -9.72
N HIS A 276 -10.09 -25.20 -9.34
CA HIS A 276 -11.27 -25.21 -10.20
C HIS A 276 -11.76 -23.79 -10.53
N LEU A 277 -11.76 -22.89 -9.55
CA LEU A 277 -12.16 -21.50 -9.72
C LEU A 277 -11.28 -20.74 -10.73
N LEU A 278 -9.97 -20.99 -10.70
CA LEU A 278 -9.00 -20.26 -11.52
C LEU A 278 -8.62 -20.99 -12.82
N LYS A 279 -9.19 -22.17 -13.08
CA LYS A 279 -8.88 -22.99 -14.26
C LYS A 279 -9.08 -22.20 -15.56
N GLY A 280 -8.02 -22.20 -16.41
CA GLY A 280 -8.04 -21.51 -17.70
C GLY A 280 -7.90 -20.00 -17.65
N PHE A 281 -7.76 -19.39 -16.46
CA PHE A 281 -7.48 -17.98 -16.32
C PHE A 281 -5.96 -17.73 -16.17
N PRO A 282 -5.33 -16.88 -17.01
CA PRO A 282 -3.91 -16.56 -16.94
C PRO A 282 -3.59 -15.71 -15.69
N CYS A 283 -3.41 -16.37 -14.56
CA CYS A 283 -3.15 -15.72 -13.28
C CYS A 283 -1.94 -16.37 -12.56
N HIS A 284 -1.60 -15.81 -11.40
CA HIS A 284 -0.65 -16.37 -10.45
C HIS A 284 -1.23 -16.32 -9.05
N VAL A 285 -0.95 -17.30 -8.23
CA VAL A 285 -1.35 -17.34 -6.83
C VAL A 285 -0.13 -17.14 -5.94
N ASN A 286 -0.15 -16.05 -5.17
CA ASN A 286 0.79 -15.82 -4.08
C ASN A 286 0.21 -16.39 -2.79
N LEU A 287 0.77 -17.46 -2.29
CA LEU A 287 0.41 -18.00 -0.99
C LEU A 287 1.13 -17.21 0.10
N ILE A 288 0.40 -16.88 1.14
CA ILE A 288 0.92 -16.18 2.32
C ILE A 288 0.70 -17.08 3.52
N ASN A 289 1.77 -17.44 4.25
CA ASN A 289 1.59 -18.05 5.56
C ASN A 289 1.20 -16.94 6.53
N LEU A 290 0.01 -17.05 7.13
CA LEU A 290 -0.54 -15.99 7.96
C LEU A 290 0.35 -15.73 9.19
N ASN A 291 0.77 -14.49 9.38
CA ASN A 291 1.39 -14.06 10.61
C ASN A 291 0.34 -13.98 11.72
N TYR A 292 0.71 -14.41 12.92
CA TYR A 292 -0.19 -14.37 14.06
C TYR A 292 -0.50 -12.93 14.47
N VAL A 293 -1.77 -12.58 14.53
CA VAL A 293 -2.27 -11.31 15.09
C VAL A 293 -3.04 -11.67 16.35
N LYS A 294 -2.53 -11.25 17.51
CA LYS A 294 -3.05 -11.65 18.84
C LYS A 294 -4.55 -11.37 18.97
N GLU A 295 -4.99 -10.20 18.53
CA GLU A 295 -6.37 -9.72 18.63
C GLU A 295 -7.34 -10.46 17.70
N LYS A 296 -6.82 -11.17 16.69
CA LYS A 296 -7.62 -11.94 15.71
C LYS A 296 -7.64 -13.43 15.98
N GLY A 297 -6.67 -13.96 16.75
CA GLY A 297 -6.60 -15.37 17.14
C GLY A 297 -6.39 -16.38 16.00
N LEU A 298 -6.21 -15.92 14.76
CA LEU A 298 -5.97 -16.79 13.60
C LEU A 298 -4.48 -17.04 13.41
N ARG A 299 -4.14 -18.24 12.94
CA ARG A 299 -2.76 -18.70 12.74
C ARG A 299 -2.55 -19.24 11.33
N GLY A 300 -1.31 -19.14 10.84
CA GLY A 300 -0.85 -19.85 9.66
C GLY A 300 -0.61 -21.33 9.92
N ILE A 301 -0.17 -22.05 8.90
CA ILE A 301 0.05 -23.51 8.93
C ILE A 301 1.55 -23.84 8.95
N LYS A 302 1.87 -25.10 9.27
CA LYS A 302 3.27 -25.58 9.25
C LYS A 302 3.80 -25.76 7.81
N GLY A 303 5.10 -25.58 7.64
CA GLY A 303 5.74 -25.51 6.32
C GLY A 303 5.55 -26.72 5.39
N ASN A 304 5.45 -27.94 5.94
CA ASN A 304 5.17 -29.16 5.15
C ASN A 304 3.78 -29.11 4.48
N TYR A 305 2.76 -28.61 5.18
CA TYR A 305 1.40 -28.45 4.62
C TYR A 305 1.34 -27.35 3.56
N ILE A 306 2.19 -26.30 3.68
CA ILE A 306 2.31 -25.25 2.66
C ILE A 306 2.82 -25.85 1.36
N LYS A 307 3.88 -26.68 1.44
CA LYS A 307 4.43 -27.36 0.28
C LYS A 307 3.40 -28.26 -0.41
N GLU A 308 2.68 -29.05 0.38
CA GLU A 308 1.61 -29.93 -0.13
C GLU A 308 0.51 -29.10 -0.84
N PHE A 309 0.11 -27.97 -0.29
CA PHE A 309 -0.89 -27.09 -0.90
C PHE A 309 -0.40 -26.53 -2.25
N ILE A 310 0.86 -26.09 -2.33
CA ILE A 310 1.50 -25.64 -3.59
C ILE A 310 1.54 -26.78 -4.62
N ASP A 311 1.99 -27.96 -4.21
CA ASP A 311 2.10 -29.11 -5.10
C ASP A 311 0.73 -29.53 -5.68
N ASN A 312 -0.33 -29.46 -4.87
CA ASN A 312 -1.68 -29.71 -5.32
C ASN A 312 -2.16 -28.68 -6.36
N LEU A 313 -1.93 -27.39 -6.14
CA LEU A 313 -2.26 -26.34 -7.12
C LEU A 313 -1.50 -26.51 -8.43
N ASN A 314 -0.19 -26.75 -8.35
CA ASN A 314 0.66 -26.93 -9.53
C ASN A 314 0.27 -28.17 -10.35
N LYS A 315 -0.07 -29.31 -9.69
CA LYS A 315 -0.60 -30.51 -10.35
C LYS A 315 -1.91 -30.25 -11.10
N MET A 316 -2.70 -29.31 -10.64
CA MET A 316 -3.96 -28.89 -11.28
C MET A 316 -3.76 -27.75 -12.31
N GLY A 317 -2.51 -27.37 -12.61
CA GLY A 317 -2.16 -26.37 -13.62
C GLY A 317 -2.25 -24.92 -13.15
N ILE A 318 -2.34 -24.68 -11.83
CA ILE A 318 -2.34 -23.33 -11.25
C ILE A 318 -0.93 -22.97 -10.78
N SER A 319 -0.35 -21.94 -11.37
CA SER A 319 0.94 -21.40 -10.96
C SER A 319 0.84 -20.77 -9.58
N ALA A 320 1.52 -21.35 -8.59
CA ALA A 320 1.49 -20.86 -7.20
C ALA A 320 2.89 -20.81 -6.59
N THR A 321 3.16 -19.77 -5.79
CA THR A 321 4.41 -19.63 -5.02
C THR A 321 4.10 -19.17 -3.61
N LEU A 322 4.95 -19.57 -2.65
CA LEU A 322 4.93 -18.98 -1.31
C LEU A 322 5.62 -17.62 -1.32
N ARG A 323 4.94 -16.60 -0.86
CA ARG A 323 5.55 -15.28 -0.63
C ARG A 323 6.54 -15.40 0.52
N HIS A 324 7.77 -14.98 0.29
CA HIS A 324 8.78 -14.94 1.33
C HIS A 324 8.40 -13.91 2.40
N SER A 325 8.31 -14.34 3.66
CA SER A 325 8.12 -13.44 4.78
C SER A 325 9.42 -12.72 5.08
N MET A 326 9.38 -11.39 5.07
CA MET A 326 10.50 -10.51 5.41
C MET A 326 10.20 -9.78 6.72
N GLY A 327 11.25 -9.40 7.46
CA GLY A 327 11.11 -8.65 8.72
C GLY A 327 10.38 -9.41 9.82
N ASN A 328 10.53 -10.73 9.90
CA ASN A 328 9.86 -11.55 10.92
C ASN A 328 10.25 -11.18 12.36
N ASP A 329 11.43 -10.59 12.55
CA ASP A 329 12.00 -10.17 13.84
C ASP A 329 11.61 -8.73 14.24
N ILE A 330 10.91 -8.01 13.38
CA ILE A 330 10.46 -6.62 13.59
C ILE A 330 8.95 -6.44 13.43
N ASP A 331 8.16 -7.46 13.74
CA ASP A 331 6.70 -7.44 13.54
C ASP A 331 6.30 -6.97 12.12
N GLY A 332 6.97 -7.51 11.09
CA GLY A 332 6.85 -7.09 9.69
C GLY A 332 5.45 -7.17 9.08
N ALA A 333 4.47 -7.78 9.79
CA ALA A 333 3.08 -7.82 9.34
C ALA A 333 2.42 -6.44 9.42
N CYS A 334 1.52 -6.19 8.45
CA CYS A 334 0.81 -4.91 8.32
C CYS A 334 -0.10 -4.62 9.53
N GLY A 335 -0.13 -3.38 9.99
CA GLY A 335 -1.01 -2.89 11.05
C GLY A 335 -0.49 -3.11 12.48
N GLN A 336 0.47 -3.98 12.72
CA GLN A 336 0.90 -4.34 14.07
C GLN A 336 1.66 -3.22 14.78
N LEU A 337 2.59 -2.54 14.11
CA LEU A 337 3.38 -1.45 14.70
C LEU A 337 2.48 -0.26 15.09
N ARG A 338 1.55 0.12 14.20
CA ARG A 338 0.59 1.18 14.49
C ARG A 338 -0.28 0.86 15.71
N VAL A 339 -0.80 -0.37 15.79
CA VAL A 339 -1.63 -0.80 16.94
C VAL A 339 -0.85 -0.73 18.24
N LYS A 340 0.40 -1.20 18.24
CA LYS A 340 1.30 -1.14 19.41
C LYS A 340 1.57 0.30 19.82
N TYR A 341 1.94 1.17 18.88
CA TYR A 341 2.18 2.59 19.13
C TYR A 341 0.98 3.29 19.76
N LEU A 342 -0.22 3.07 19.21
CA LEU A 342 -1.45 3.69 19.74
C LEU A 342 -1.76 3.20 21.15
N ALA A 343 -1.59 1.91 21.43
CA ALA A 343 -1.81 1.36 22.77
C ALA A 343 -0.86 1.97 23.81
N GLU A 344 0.43 2.12 23.48
CA GLU A 344 1.43 2.72 24.36
C GLU A 344 1.14 4.21 24.64
N HIS A 345 0.64 4.96 23.66
CA HIS A 345 0.35 6.40 23.80
C HIS A 345 -1.01 6.67 24.43
N ASP A 346 -2.01 5.78 24.26
CA ASP A 346 -3.29 5.86 24.98
C ASP A 346 -3.11 5.58 26.48
N GLU A 347 -2.20 4.68 26.86
CA GLU A 347 -1.87 4.44 28.27
C GLU A 347 -1.16 5.63 28.92
N VAL A 348 -0.30 6.35 28.19
CA VAL A 348 0.35 7.58 28.66
C VAL A 348 -0.68 8.70 28.86
N SER A 349 -1.64 8.86 27.96
CA SER A 349 -2.70 9.87 28.13
C SER A 349 -3.65 9.54 29.29
N ARG A 350 -3.92 8.27 29.59
CA ARG A 350 -4.73 7.86 30.75
C ARG A 350 -4.02 8.09 32.08
N ARG A 351 -2.71 7.83 32.17
CA ARG A 351 -1.92 8.09 33.39
C ARG A 351 -1.71 9.57 33.69
N GLY A 352 -1.75 10.45 32.69
CA GLY A 352 -1.64 11.91 32.87
C GLY A 352 -2.94 12.61 33.34
N TYR A 353 -4.04 11.86 33.55
CA TYR A 353 -5.29 12.36 34.11
C TYR A 353 -5.55 11.85 35.54
N GLU A 354 -4.65 11.03 36.11
CA GLU A 354 -4.74 10.50 37.48
C GLU A 354 -3.80 11.21 38.48
N ASP A 355 -3.02 12.22 38.04
CA ASP A 355 -2.23 13.15 38.86
C ASP A 355 -2.85 14.57 38.81
#